data_8135e66202371f0379bd5332aa562089
#
_entry.id   8135e66202371f0379bd5332aa562089
#
_cell.length_a   1.000
_cell.length_b   1.000
_cell.length_c   1.000
_cell.angle_alpha   90.00
_cell.angle_beta   90.00
_cell.angle_gamma   90.00
#
_symmetry.space_group_name_H-M   'P 1'
#
loop_
_entity.id
_entity.type
_entity.pdbx_description
1 polymer ?
#
loop_
_entity_poly.entity_id
_entity_poly.type
_entity_poly.pdbx_seq_one_letter_code
_entity_poly.pdbx_strand_id
1 'polypeptide(L)'
;IKPYFIAAGKALTYGNLRRQLADSLENKPFPVLSEVLQAHCFFEFGSGEEHFKYREAVRKAYPDGHFPVFEDHNHMQYQIRDPQGFAAMLERIIEQNELPPLPFLRK
;
A
#
# COMPACT_ATOMS: atom_id res chain seq x y z
N ILE A 1 13.77 1.90 18.33
CA ILE A 1 12.50 1.20 18.08
C ILE A 1 11.49 1.59 19.14
N LYS A 2 10.30 1.93 18.71
CA LYS A 2 9.25 2.32 19.64
C LYS A 2 8.68 1.09 20.36
N PRO A 3 8.23 1.24 21.64
CA PRO A 3 7.79 0.11 22.44
C PRO A 3 6.69 -0.75 21.82
N TYR A 4 5.78 -0.17 21.05
CA TYR A 4 4.70 -0.94 20.43
C TYR A 4 5.19 -1.88 19.32
N PHE A 5 6.28 -1.55 18.64
CA PHE A 5 6.88 -2.47 17.66
C PHE A 5 7.49 -3.69 18.37
N ILE A 6 8.12 -3.46 19.52
CA ILE A 6 8.67 -4.55 20.34
C ILE A 6 7.54 -5.46 20.81
N ALA A 7 6.45 -4.88 21.33
CA ALA A 7 5.29 -5.64 21.78
C ALA A 7 4.66 -6.46 20.66
N ALA A 8 4.50 -5.87 19.47
CA ALA A 8 3.97 -6.56 18.30
C ALA A 8 4.86 -7.75 17.91
N GLY A 9 6.19 -7.55 17.88
CA GLY A 9 7.13 -8.63 17.60
C GLY A 9 7.06 -9.77 18.57
N LYS A 10 6.89 -9.48 19.87
CA LYS A 10 6.74 -10.50 20.91
C LYS A 10 5.43 -11.27 20.84
N ALA A 11 4.39 -10.65 20.29
CA ALA A 11 3.08 -11.28 20.12
C ALA A 11 3.05 -12.27 18.97
N LEU A 12 4.01 -12.22 18.03
CA LEU A 12 4.08 -13.14 16.91
C LEU A 12 4.55 -14.51 17.37
N THR A 13 3.81 -15.54 16.99
CA THR A 13 4.27 -16.93 17.20
C THR A 13 5.24 -17.31 16.09
N TYR A 14 6.11 -18.30 16.40
CA TYR A 14 7.03 -18.84 15.39
C TYR A 14 6.29 -19.34 14.14
N GLY A 15 5.15 -20.04 14.34
CA GLY A 15 4.36 -20.55 13.25
C GLY A 15 3.77 -19.46 12.35
N ASN A 16 3.29 -18.37 12.97
CA ASN A 16 2.76 -17.23 12.22
C ASN A 16 3.85 -16.50 11.43
N LEU A 17 5.01 -16.29 12.05
CA LEU A 17 6.14 -15.65 11.39
C LEU A 17 6.62 -16.48 10.20
N ARG A 18 6.74 -17.78 10.38
CA ARG A 18 7.13 -18.71 9.32
C ARG A 18 6.15 -18.68 8.16
N ARG A 19 4.86 -18.62 8.45
CA ARG A 19 3.80 -18.53 7.41
C ARG A 19 3.90 -17.22 6.63
N GLN A 20 4.11 -16.11 7.33
CA GLN A 20 4.28 -14.80 6.67
C GLN A 20 5.48 -14.80 5.74
N LEU A 21 6.60 -15.38 6.17
CA LEU A 21 7.79 -15.48 5.33
C LEU A 21 7.54 -16.37 4.10
N ALA A 22 6.88 -17.51 4.29
CA ALA A 22 6.55 -18.41 3.18
C ALA A 22 5.65 -17.70 2.16
N ASP A 23 4.62 -16.99 2.64
CA ASP A 23 3.71 -16.24 1.76
C ASP A 23 4.44 -15.13 1.01
N SER A 24 5.38 -14.45 1.65
CA SER A 24 6.16 -13.39 1.02
C SER A 24 7.12 -13.92 -0.06
N LEU A 25 7.62 -15.15 0.10
CA LEU A 25 8.55 -15.76 -0.82
C LEU A 25 7.88 -16.52 -1.97
N GLU A 26 6.61 -16.86 -1.82
CA GLU A 26 5.87 -17.54 -2.87
C GLU A 26 5.54 -16.59 -4.02
N ASN A 27 5.82 -17.04 -5.24
CA ASN A 27 5.45 -16.31 -6.45
C ASN A 27 4.02 -16.70 -6.85
N LYS A 28 3.04 -16.13 -6.16
CA LYS A 28 1.62 -16.39 -6.41
C LYS A 28 1.08 -15.47 -7.51
N PRO A 29 0.16 -15.97 -8.36
CA PRO A 29 -0.52 -15.09 -9.30
C PRO A 29 -1.38 -14.07 -8.55
N PHE A 30 -1.62 -12.91 -9.17
CA PHE A 30 -2.51 -11.92 -8.61
C PHE A 30 -3.93 -12.48 -8.51
N PRO A 31 -4.64 -12.28 -7.40
CA PRO A 31 -6.02 -12.73 -7.28
C PRO A 31 -6.92 -11.98 -8.28
N VAL A 32 -7.99 -12.65 -8.70
CA VAL A 32 -8.96 -12.04 -9.60
C VAL A 32 -9.87 -11.11 -8.82
N LEU A 33 -9.99 -9.86 -9.26
CA LEU A 33 -10.88 -8.85 -8.69
C LEU A 33 -11.87 -8.38 -9.77
N SER A 34 -13.14 -8.23 -9.39
CA SER A 34 -14.14 -7.67 -10.29
C SER A 34 -13.84 -6.20 -10.61
N GLU A 35 -14.38 -5.69 -11.70
CA GLU A 35 -14.25 -4.28 -12.08
C GLU A 35 -14.75 -3.35 -10.97
N VAL A 36 -15.86 -3.71 -10.33
CA VAL A 36 -16.42 -2.90 -9.24
C VAL A 36 -15.47 -2.84 -8.05
N LEU A 37 -14.89 -3.97 -7.66
CA LEU A 37 -13.90 -4.00 -6.57
C LEU A 37 -12.65 -3.23 -6.94
N GLN A 38 -12.15 -3.39 -8.17
CA GLN A 38 -10.98 -2.63 -8.64
C GLN A 38 -11.19 -1.13 -8.53
N ALA A 39 -12.38 -0.64 -8.86
CA ALA A 39 -12.69 0.79 -8.79
C ALA A 39 -12.56 1.37 -7.38
N HIS A 40 -12.59 0.51 -6.35
CA HIS A 40 -12.39 0.91 -4.95
C HIS A 40 -11.00 0.58 -4.42
N CYS A 41 -10.10 0.09 -5.26
CA CYS A 41 -8.74 -0.25 -4.85
C CYS A 41 -7.77 0.87 -5.20
N PHE A 42 -6.96 1.28 -4.23
CA PHE A 42 -5.93 2.29 -4.39
C PHE A 42 -4.58 1.65 -4.08
N PHE A 43 -3.79 1.43 -5.12
CA PHE A 43 -2.47 0.80 -5.03
C PHE A 43 -1.42 1.91 -5.01
N GLU A 44 -0.95 2.23 -3.83
CA GLU A 44 -0.05 3.33 -3.58
C GLU A 44 1.41 2.93 -3.78
N PHE A 45 2.17 3.75 -4.49
CA PHE A 45 3.61 3.56 -4.69
C PHE A 45 4.35 4.86 -4.44
N GLY A 46 5.47 4.79 -3.72
CA GLY A 46 6.42 5.89 -3.66
C GLY A 46 7.43 5.77 -4.80
N SER A 47 7.74 6.86 -5.48
CA SER A 47 8.67 6.80 -6.62
C SER A 47 10.09 6.41 -6.24
N GLY A 48 10.45 6.58 -4.95
CA GLY A 48 11.76 6.20 -4.42
C GLY A 48 11.82 4.80 -3.83
N GLU A 49 10.70 4.06 -3.78
CA GLU A 49 10.71 2.72 -3.18
C GLU A 49 11.19 1.66 -4.17
N GLU A 50 11.80 0.60 -3.61
CA GLU A 50 12.31 -0.51 -4.40
C GLU A 50 11.21 -1.21 -5.19
N HIS A 51 10.00 -1.31 -4.62
CA HIS A 51 8.87 -2.01 -5.24
C HIS A 51 8.16 -1.20 -6.32
N PHE A 52 8.59 0.03 -6.58
CA PHE A 52 8.01 0.88 -7.63
C PHE A 52 8.03 0.19 -9.00
N LYS A 53 9.05 -0.60 -9.27
CA LYS A 53 9.18 -1.36 -10.51
C LYS A 53 8.03 -2.34 -10.77
N TYR A 54 7.27 -2.72 -9.74
CA TYR A 54 6.16 -3.65 -9.88
C TYR A 54 4.82 -2.96 -10.19
N ARG A 55 4.78 -1.64 -10.15
CA ARG A 55 3.55 -0.87 -10.38
C ARG A 55 2.87 -1.24 -11.69
N GLU A 56 3.64 -1.36 -12.76
CA GLU A 56 3.09 -1.65 -14.09
C GLU A 56 2.47 -3.04 -14.15
N ALA A 57 3.07 -4.03 -13.49
CA ALA A 57 2.50 -5.38 -13.43
C ALA A 57 1.16 -5.41 -12.69
N VAL A 58 1.06 -4.68 -11.57
CA VAL A 58 -0.19 -4.57 -10.80
C VAL A 58 -1.25 -3.83 -11.61
N ARG A 59 -0.85 -2.76 -12.30
CA ARG A 59 -1.75 -1.99 -13.15
C ARG A 59 -2.33 -2.82 -14.30
N LYS A 60 -1.53 -3.68 -14.90
CA LYS A 60 -2.00 -4.60 -15.95
C LYS A 60 -2.97 -5.64 -15.39
N ALA A 61 -2.73 -6.11 -14.16
CA ALA A 61 -3.61 -7.08 -13.51
C ALA A 61 -4.96 -6.46 -13.11
N TYR A 62 -4.96 -5.17 -12.73
CA TYR A 62 -6.14 -4.47 -12.23
C TYR A 62 -6.34 -3.13 -12.94
N PRO A 63 -6.72 -3.16 -14.22
CA PRO A 63 -6.78 -1.93 -15.03
C PRO A 63 -7.82 -0.91 -14.56
N ASP A 64 -8.81 -1.32 -13.79
CA ASP A 64 -9.85 -0.42 -13.26
C ASP A 64 -9.51 0.12 -11.86
N GLY A 65 -8.34 -0.21 -11.32
CA GLY A 65 -7.86 0.30 -10.05
C GLY A 65 -7.25 1.69 -10.16
N HIS A 66 -6.90 2.25 -8.99
CA HIS A 66 -6.19 3.53 -8.90
C HIS A 66 -4.74 3.27 -8.51
N PHE A 67 -3.81 3.96 -9.15
CA PHE A 67 -2.37 3.69 -8.98
C PHE A 67 -1.60 4.98 -8.67
N PRO A 68 -1.93 5.66 -7.55
CA PRO A 68 -1.26 6.90 -7.20
C PRO A 68 0.23 6.70 -6.93
N VAL A 69 1.03 7.67 -7.34
CA VAL A 69 2.46 7.69 -7.05
C VAL A 69 2.77 8.88 -6.17
N PHE A 70 3.41 8.63 -5.04
CA PHE A 70 3.93 9.68 -4.18
C PHE A 70 5.36 10.00 -4.62
N GLU A 71 5.53 11.12 -5.30
CA GLU A 71 6.82 11.54 -5.81
C GLU A 71 7.81 11.79 -4.68
N ASP A 72 9.05 11.32 -4.87
CA ASP A 72 10.14 11.46 -3.91
C ASP A 72 9.85 10.86 -2.53
N HIS A 73 8.99 9.87 -2.48
CA HIS A 73 8.69 9.13 -1.25
C HIS A 73 9.19 7.69 -1.35
N ASN A 74 9.74 7.20 -0.25
CA ASN A 74 10.08 5.81 -0.06
C ASN A 74 8.87 5.01 0.44
N HIS A 75 9.04 3.71 0.61
CA HIS A 75 7.98 2.83 1.08
C HIS A 75 7.43 3.30 2.44
N MET A 76 6.12 3.50 2.51
CA MET A 76 5.40 3.94 3.72
C MET A 76 5.85 5.31 4.27
N GLN A 77 6.59 6.09 3.51
CA GLN A 77 7.17 7.33 4.01
C GLN A 77 6.11 8.38 4.34
N TYR A 78 5.05 8.49 3.54
CA TYR A 78 4.01 9.48 3.80
C TYR A 78 3.30 9.22 5.13
N GLN A 79 2.94 7.97 5.41
CA GLN A 79 2.28 7.58 6.66
C GLN A 79 3.11 7.95 7.90
N ILE A 80 4.42 7.79 7.79
CA ILE A 80 5.33 8.06 8.89
C ILE A 80 5.60 9.56 9.04
N ARG A 81 5.73 10.26 7.93
CA ARG A 81 6.10 11.66 7.87
C ARG A 81 4.96 12.60 8.27
N ASP A 82 3.75 12.28 7.82
CA ASP A 82 2.55 13.08 8.08
C ASP A 82 1.36 12.15 8.36
N PRO A 83 1.28 11.55 9.55
CA PRO A 83 0.21 10.61 9.86
C PRO A 83 -1.18 11.24 9.82
N GLN A 84 -1.30 12.52 10.15
CA GLN A 84 -2.59 13.23 10.09
C GLN A 84 -3.04 13.45 8.64
N GLY A 85 -2.12 13.85 7.78
CA GLY A 85 -2.40 14.01 6.35
C GLY A 85 -2.75 12.68 5.70
N PHE A 86 -2.05 11.62 6.08
CA PHE A 86 -2.35 10.29 5.58
C PHE A 86 -3.74 9.82 6.02
N ALA A 87 -4.10 10.04 7.29
CA ALA A 87 -5.43 9.70 7.81
C ALA A 87 -6.54 10.46 7.07
N ALA A 88 -6.33 11.75 6.81
CA ALA A 88 -7.28 12.57 6.05
C ALA A 88 -7.46 12.04 4.61
N MET A 89 -6.37 11.60 3.98
CA MET A 89 -6.42 10.97 2.67
C MET A 89 -7.25 9.69 2.69
N LEU A 90 -7.06 8.84 3.69
CA LEU A 90 -7.83 7.61 3.84
C LEU A 90 -9.32 7.88 4.03
N GLU A 91 -9.67 8.87 4.85
CA GLU A 91 -11.06 9.28 5.04
C GLU A 91 -11.71 9.69 3.72
N ARG A 92 -11.00 10.48 2.92
CA ARG A 92 -11.51 10.92 1.61
C ARG A 92 -11.70 9.76 0.65
N ILE A 93 -10.77 8.81 0.64
CA ILE A 93 -10.90 7.58 -0.16
C ILE A 93 -12.14 6.79 0.27
N ILE A 94 -12.31 6.59 1.59
CA ILE A 94 -13.42 5.81 2.13
C ILE A 94 -14.76 6.49 1.84
N GLU A 95 -14.85 7.80 2.05
CA GLU A 95 -16.11 8.53 1.94
C GLU A 95 -16.48 8.89 0.50
N GLN A 96 -15.49 9.20 -0.34
CA GLN A 96 -15.72 9.76 -1.67
C GLN A 96 -15.11 8.95 -2.80
N ASN A 97 -14.35 7.90 -2.48
CA ASN A 97 -13.60 7.10 -3.47
C ASN A 97 -12.69 7.97 -4.34
N GLU A 98 -12.08 8.99 -3.75
CA GLU A 98 -11.22 9.96 -4.42
C GLU A 98 -9.94 10.23 -3.66
N LEU A 99 -8.87 10.57 -4.38
CA LEU A 99 -7.64 11.07 -3.79
C LEU A 99 -7.72 12.58 -3.60
N PRO A 100 -7.16 13.12 -2.49
CA PRO A 100 -7.06 14.56 -2.31
C PRO A 100 -6.03 15.16 -3.27
N PRO A 101 -6.08 16.47 -3.55
CA PRO A 101 -5.03 17.15 -4.28
C PRO A 101 -3.80 17.37 -3.39
N LEU A 102 -2.77 16.54 -3.57
CA LEU A 102 -1.51 16.67 -2.85
C LEU A 102 -0.40 17.07 -3.85
N PRO A 103 0.51 18.01 -3.49
CA PRO A 103 1.54 18.50 -4.42
C PRO A 103 2.45 17.40 -4.96
N PHE A 104 2.73 16.38 -4.16
CA PHE A 104 3.62 15.26 -4.51
C PHE A 104 2.86 14.08 -5.13
N LEU A 105 1.55 14.17 -5.28
CA LEU A 105 0.73 13.06 -5.76
C LEU A 105 0.61 13.11 -7.28
N ARG A 106 1.02 12.01 -7.93
CA ARG A 106 0.80 11.76 -9.36
C ARG A 106 -0.21 10.62 -9.50
N LYS A 107 -1.24 10.85 -10.24
CA LYS A 107 -2.28 9.84 -10.49
C LYS A 107 -1.92 8.83 -11.58
#